data_985daaad2703108793f76b8db2340411
#
_entry.id   985daaad2703108793f76b8db2340411
#
_cell.length_a   1.000
_cell.length_b   1.000
_cell.length_c   1.000
_cell.angle_alpha   90.00
_cell.angle_beta   90.00
_cell.angle_gamma   90.00
#
_symmetry.space_group_name_H-M   'P 1'
#
loop_
_entity.id
_entity.type
_entity.pdbx_description
1 polymer ?
#
loop_
_entity_poly.entity_id
_entity_poly.type
_entity_poly.pdbx_seq_one_letter_code
_entity_poly.pdbx_strand_id
1 'polypeptide(L)'
;MHRALKYLLAGAVALAVHAPAIAGTSSSIPGNCGTIIVPTGIGIGVGADITNFNPLLTNSLYNAEASSLMFQPLLWISGATLQIDWSRSIASSVTTPDQGTSFDVKMRPWVWSDGVPVTSADVAYTWHLIQAFGATYAGYGGGGMPDIIKQLQIIGPEEFRVVLKRQVNPQWFIMNGLSQLSPLPEHVWKHFTSDEIYQHQSDVKFFQVVDGPLKPLALHVGQDLIMVPNQKWPFAKLNFDRFIFKFVDTDGQTVQQFEDGELDMINIPFGLWNAVQHVPGAYMVRLPMPLDYNDLLLNFRNPKVAFFRDVRVRQAMEDAIDQQEMIQLIDHGVGAEHWGPVPTQPPTFLTPAMQAGHYPVSYDPAHARQLLEQAGYSPGADGIMQKDGKKLEFTYLDTTGSVLLQQITLMTQAYLRRIGIDMRVREMEFNQVMALLNDPHADWEATGLGGGVGDYPTGELSFKTGSFENSGGYSDPTMDKLIDESTNQPGLSGLYAYETYASAQQPVLFMEREGVAMLAHNRIKGAAGFVDQLYNYYPEKLYCEAPQGKTAR
;
A
#
# COMPACT_ATOMS: atom_id res chain seq x y z
N MET A 1 84.75 -32.46 -5.54
CA MET A 1 84.91 -32.83 -6.91
C MET A 1 83.73 -32.25 -7.69
N HIS A 2 84.01 -31.33 -8.56
CA HIS A 2 83.55 -31.06 -9.91
C HIS A 2 82.04 -30.79 -10.16
N ARG A 3 81.75 -29.51 -10.47
CA ARG A 3 81.28 -28.93 -11.74
C ARG A 3 79.79 -29.20 -12.05
N ALA A 4 78.99 -28.33 -12.53
CA ALA A 4 79.16 -27.16 -13.43
C ALA A 4 77.95 -26.24 -13.36
N LEU A 5 78.24 -24.99 -13.51
CA LEU A 5 77.41 -23.82 -13.75
C LEU A 5 76.74 -23.94 -15.13
N LYS A 6 75.44 -23.73 -15.25
CA LYS A 6 74.81 -23.31 -16.51
C LYS A 6 73.76 -22.24 -16.28
N TYR A 7 74.02 -21.08 -16.80
CA TYR A 7 73.12 -19.93 -16.89
C TYR A 7 71.95 -20.25 -17.86
N LEU A 8 70.73 -19.93 -17.45
CA LEU A 8 69.62 -19.76 -18.35
C LEU A 8 68.97 -18.40 -18.06
N LEU A 9 69.12 -17.51 -19.02
CA LEU A 9 68.33 -16.28 -19.11
C LEU A 9 66.87 -16.65 -19.23
N ALA A 10 66.04 -16.17 -18.31
CA ALA A 10 64.60 -16.14 -18.46
C ALA A 10 64.17 -14.68 -18.69
N GLY A 11 63.71 -14.43 -19.92
CA GLY A 11 63.14 -13.15 -20.31
C GLY A 11 61.84 -12.85 -19.53
N ALA A 12 61.80 -11.71 -18.88
CA ALA A 12 60.58 -11.22 -18.25
C ALA A 12 59.62 -10.73 -19.35
N VAL A 13 58.58 -11.52 -19.63
CA VAL A 13 57.41 -11.05 -20.37
C VAL A 13 56.54 -10.26 -19.41
N ALA A 14 56.54 -8.94 -19.52
CA ALA A 14 55.62 -8.06 -18.83
C ALA A 14 54.22 -8.25 -19.43
N LEU A 15 53.38 -9.05 -18.78
CA LEU A 15 51.94 -9.09 -19.01
C LEU A 15 51.34 -7.76 -18.49
N ALA A 16 51.06 -6.83 -19.40
CA ALA A 16 50.25 -5.67 -19.13
C ALA A 16 48.82 -6.13 -18.81
N VAL A 17 48.50 -6.25 -17.54
CA VAL A 17 47.10 -6.43 -17.06
C VAL A 17 46.40 -5.11 -17.34
N HIS A 18 45.62 -5.08 -18.43
CA HIS A 18 44.65 -4.00 -18.63
C HIS A 18 43.53 -4.18 -17.59
N ALA A 19 43.57 -3.39 -16.51
CA ALA A 19 42.42 -3.22 -15.67
C ALA A 19 41.27 -2.64 -16.53
N PRO A 20 40.06 -3.21 -16.47
CA PRO A 20 38.92 -2.58 -17.14
C PRO A 20 38.76 -1.20 -16.52
N ALA A 21 38.75 -0.17 -17.34
CA ALA A 21 38.39 1.17 -16.93
C ALA A 21 36.96 1.07 -16.37
N ILE A 22 36.83 1.20 -15.05
CA ILE A 22 35.54 1.45 -14.43
C ILE A 22 35.10 2.79 -15.02
N ALA A 23 34.13 2.72 -15.95
CA ALA A 23 33.43 3.90 -16.42
C ALA A 23 32.88 4.59 -15.18
N GLY A 24 33.54 5.68 -14.77
CA GLY A 24 33.07 6.53 -13.71
C GLY A 24 31.65 6.96 -14.10
N THR A 25 30.68 6.57 -13.29
CA THR A 25 29.35 7.16 -13.36
C THR A 25 29.57 8.66 -13.16
N SER A 26 29.48 9.43 -14.25
CA SER A 26 29.42 10.88 -14.15
C SER A 26 28.19 11.19 -13.29
N SER A 27 28.40 11.64 -12.06
CA SER A 27 27.32 12.13 -11.21
C SER A 27 26.73 13.34 -11.93
N SER A 28 25.56 13.15 -12.54
CA SER A 28 24.80 14.25 -13.13
C SER A 28 24.48 15.24 -12.01
N ILE A 29 24.80 16.50 -12.21
CA ILE A 29 24.44 17.55 -11.25
C ILE A 29 22.92 17.72 -11.35
N PRO A 30 22.18 17.59 -10.22
CA PRO A 30 20.75 17.79 -10.23
C PRO A 30 20.37 19.18 -10.75
N GLY A 31 19.53 19.22 -11.77
CA GLY A 31 19.00 20.46 -12.36
C GLY A 31 17.49 20.58 -12.11
N ASN A 32 16.98 21.81 -12.29
CA ASN A 32 15.56 22.08 -12.16
C ASN A 32 14.78 21.57 -13.39
N CYS A 33 13.68 20.84 -13.14
CA CYS A 33 12.79 20.32 -14.17
C CYS A 33 11.76 21.35 -14.69
N GLY A 34 11.63 22.51 -14.04
CA GLY A 34 10.54 23.44 -14.30
C GLY A 34 9.20 22.87 -13.81
N THR A 35 8.34 22.49 -14.73
CA THR A 35 7.09 21.79 -14.39
C THR A 35 7.24 20.27 -14.60
N ILE A 36 6.75 19.48 -13.64
CA ILE A 36 6.57 18.02 -13.75
C ILE A 36 5.07 17.76 -13.80
N ILE A 37 4.61 16.99 -14.79
CA ILE A 37 3.20 16.65 -15.01
C ILE A 37 3.06 15.14 -14.97
N VAL A 38 2.19 14.64 -14.08
CA VAL A 38 1.91 13.22 -13.92
C VAL A 38 0.41 12.99 -13.90
N PRO A 39 -0.11 11.80 -14.24
CA PRO A 39 -1.50 11.49 -14.00
C PRO A 39 -1.77 11.39 -12.50
N THR A 40 -3.02 11.61 -12.07
CA THR A 40 -3.48 11.19 -10.73
C THR A 40 -3.30 9.68 -10.59
N GLY A 41 -2.98 9.21 -9.39
CA GLY A 41 -2.71 7.79 -9.13
C GLY A 41 -1.32 7.33 -9.55
N ILE A 42 -0.39 8.26 -9.78
CA ILE A 42 1.00 7.90 -10.13
C ILE A 42 1.67 7.08 -9.02
N GLY A 43 2.17 5.90 -9.36
CA GLY A 43 2.73 4.94 -8.41
C GLY A 43 1.69 4.09 -7.67
N ILE A 44 0.38 4.30 -7.92
CA ILE A 44 -0.73 3.57 -7.28
C ILE A 44 -1.41 2.63 -8.29
N GLY A 45 -1.65 3.08 -9.49
CA GLY A 45 -2.40 2.35 -10.52
C GLY A 45 -3.27 3.26 -11.36
N VAL A 46 -4.54 2.92 -11.56
CA VAL A 46 -5.51 3.74 -12.31
C VAL A 46 -5.89 4.97 -11.51
N GLY A 47 -5.91 6.15 -12.14
CA GLY A 47 -6.20 7.41 -11.49
C GLY A 47 -7.69 7.72 -11.34
N ALA A 48 -8.02 8.52 -10.31
CA ALA A 48 -9.30 9.18 -10.16
C ALA A 48 -9.07 10.66 -9.84
N ASP A 49 -10.12 11.48 -9.94
CA ASP A 49 -10.01 12.91 -9.66
C ASP A 49 -9.71 13.16 -8.17
N ILE A 50 -8.86 14.13 -7.89
CA ILE A 50 -8.55 14.59 -6.52
C ILE A 50 -9.62 15.59 -6.12
N THR A 51 -10.39 15.24 -5.10
CA THR A 51 -11.55 16.03 -4.65
C THR A 51 -11.50 16.40 -3.17
N ASN A 52 -10.52 15.90 -2.43
CA ASN A 52 -10.41 16.12 -0.98
C ASN A 52 -8.94 16.24 -0.56
N PHE A 53 -8.61 17.32 0.16
CA PHE A 53 -7.28 17.57 0.71
C PHE A 53 -7.18 17.28 2.22
N ASN A 54 -8.31 17.00 2.88
CA ASN A 54 -8.33 16.80 4.32
C ASN A 54 -7.89 15.37 4.68
N PRO A 55 -6.73 15.16 5.32
CA PRO A 55 -6.21 13.84 5.63
C PRO A 55 -7.06 13.06 6.64
N LEU A 56 -7.98 13.73 7.35
CA LEU A 56 -8.88 13.09 8.31
C LEU A 56 -10.20 12.60 7.68
N LEU A 57 -10.53 13.03 6.46
CA LEU A 57 -11.85 12.82 5.84
C LEU A 57 -11.80 12.00 4.55
N THR A 58 -10.66 11.44 4.20
CA THR A 58 -10.53 10.61 3.01
C THR A 58 -9.75 9.32 3.30
N ASN A 59 -10.27 8.22 2.79
CA ASN A 59 -9.61 6.92 2.66
C ASN A 59 -9.31 6.57 1.20
N SER A 60 -9.60 7.47 0.27
CA SER A 60 -9.22 7.32 -1.14
C SER A 60 -7.73 7.57 -1.32
N LEU A 61 -7.01 6.61 -1.90
CA LEU A 61 -5.59 6.72 -2.20
C LEU A 61 -5.26 7.94 -3.07
N TYR A 62 -6.13 8.30 -4.01
CA TYR A 62 -5.95 9.47 -4.89
C TYR A 62 -5.99 10.80 -4.14
N ASN A 63 -6.89 10.92 -3.18
CA ASN A 63 -6.92 12.09 -2.30
C ASN A 63 -5.73 12.10 -1.33
N ALA A 64 -5.35 10.91 -0.81
CA ALA A 64 -4.19 10.76 0.06
C ALA A 64 -2.88 11.13 -0.64
N GLU A 65 -2.76 10.90 -1.96
CA GLU A 65 -1.64 11.33 -2.80
C GLU A 65 -1.36 12.83 -2.66
N ALA A 66 -2.40 13.66 -2.73
CA ALA A 66 -2.26 15.10 -2.54
C ALA A 66 -2.00 15.47 -1.07
N SER A 67 -2.80 14.95 -0.14
CA SER A 67 -2.71 15.31 1.28
C SER A 67 -1.37 14.88 1.92
N SER A 68 -0.79 13.75 1.52
CA SER A 68 0.52 13.28 2.01
C SER A 68 1.67 14.17 1.56
N LEU A 69 1.53 14.86 0.42
CA LEU A 69 2.48 15.88 -0.03
C LEU A 69 2.28 17.23 0.66
N MET A 70 1.10 17.46 1.27
CA MET A 70 0.77 18.71 1.95
C MET A 70 1.10 18.65 3.44
N PHE A 71 0.94 17.50 4.09
CA PHE A 71 1.08 17.34 5.53
C PHE A 71 2.13 16.30 5.86
N GLN A 72 3.12 16.71 6.66
CA GLN A 72 4.16 15.81 7.14
C GLN A 72 3.61 14.95 8.28
N PRO A 73 3.75 13.62 8.23
CA PRO A 73 3.26 12.77 9.30
C PRO A 73 4.05 12.94 10.61
N LEU A 74 3.35 12.79 11.74
CA LEU A 74 3.98 12.71 13.05
C LEU A 74 5.03 11.60 13.09
N LEU A 75 4.67 10.43 12.56
CA LEU A 75 5.52 9.26 12.43
C LEU A 75 5.59 8.84 10.96
N TRP A 76 6.77 8.93 10.35
CA TRP A 76 7.01 8.45 9.00
C TRP A 76 7.32 6.96 9.05
N ILE A 77 6.40 6.14 8.58
CA ILE A 77 6.62 4.70 8.47
C ILE A 77 7.20 4.43 7.07
N SER A 78 8.37 3.83 7.02
CA SER A 78 9.04 3.50 5.77
C SER A 78 8.41 2.28 5.11
N GLY A 79 7.92 2.38 3.89
CA GLY A 79 7.43 1.25 3.12
C GLY A 79 8.50 0.17 2.89
N ALA A 80 9.77 0.57 2.77
CA ALA A 80 10.87 -0.36 2.53
C ALA A 80 11.17 -1.28 3.73
N THR A 81 10.81 -0.90 4.96
CA THR A 81 11.19 -1.63 6.18
C THR A 81 10.03 -1.89 7.13
N LEU A 82 8.88 -1.25 6.95
CA LEU A 82 7.78 -1.21 7.92
C LEU A 82 8.26 -0.82 9.32
N GLN A 83 9.16 0.13 9.39
CA GLN A 83 9.67 0.71 10.63
C GLN A 83 9.62 2.23 10.55
N ILE A 84 9.62 2.89 11.71
CA ILE A 84 9.59 4.34 11.77
C ILE A 84 10.93 4.90 11.30
N ASP A 85 10.90 5.71 10.27
CA ASP A 85 12.04 6.57 9.88
C ASP A 85 12.02 7.85 10.73
N TRP A 86 12.73 7.78 11.85
CA TRP A 86 12.85 8.92 12.76
C TRP A 86 13.44 10.16 12.08
N SER A 87 14.25 9.99 11.05
CA SER A 87 14.85 11.13 10.36
C SER A 87 13.81 11.95 9.58
N ARG A 88 12.74 11.33 9.14
CA ARG A 88 11.63 11.94 8.38
C ARG A 88 10.40 12.26 9.23
N SER A 89 10.27 11.72 10.41
CA SER A 89 9.16 11.96 11.32
C SER A 89 9.22 13.34 11.97
N ILE A 90 8.07 13.96 12.24
CA ILE A 90 8.01 15.15 13.10
C ILE A 90 8.38 14.75 14.54
N ALA A 91 7.93 13.60 15.00
CA ALA A 91 8.40 13.04 16.26
C ALA A 91 9.89 12.68 16.19
N SER A 92 10.64 12.99 17.23
CA SER A 92 12.05 12.61 17.41
C SER A 92 12.18 11.34 18.24
N SER A 93 11.20 11.05 19.10
CA SER A 93 11.14 9.81 19.89
C SER A 93 9.73 9.55 20.41
N VAL A 94 9.44 8.29 20.64
CA VAL A 94 8.27 7.81 21.39
C VAL A 94 8.75 6.82 22.44
N THR A 95 8.31 6.98 23.68
CA THR A 95 8.60 6.04 24.77
C THR A 95 7.31 5.67 25.50
N THR A 96 7.26 4.46 26.04
CA THR A 96 6.13 4.00 26.85
C THR A 96 6.65 3.56 28.23
N PRO A 97 6.52 4.43 29.26
CA PRO A 97 7.07 4.17 30.59
C PRO A 97 6.36 3.03 31.33
N ASP A 98 5.15 2.69 30.93
CA ASP A 98 4.26 1.72 31.55
C ASP A 98 3.85 0.58 30.59
N GLN A 99 4.71 0.27 29.62
CA GLN A 99 4.58 -0.86 28.71
C GLN A 99 3.29 -0.85 27.86
N GLY A 100 2.80 0.33 27.46
CA GLY A 100 1.70 0.46 26.51
C GLY A 100 0.40 0.99 27.07
N THR A 101 0.40 1.62 28.26
CA THR A 101 -0.73 2.37 28.78
C THR A 101 -0.61 3.87 28.50
N SER A 102 0.63 4.39 28.45
CA SER A 102 0.91 5.77 28.04
C SER A 102 2.10 5.86 27.09
N PHE A 103 2.11 6.93 26.30
CA PHE A 103 3.13 7.18 25.28
C PHE A 103 3.60 8.62 25.38
N ASP A 104 4.89 8.81 25.70
CA ASP A 104 5.55 10.11 25.72
C ASP A 104 6.15 10.38 24.36
N VAL A 105 5.75 11.45 23.72
CA VAL A 105 6.18 11.84 22.38
C VAL A 105 6.97 13.14 22.46
N LYS A 106 8.19 13.13 21.93
CA LYS A 106 8.99 14.33 21.70
C LYS A 106 9.01 14.64 20.22
N MET A 107 8.75 15.89 19.90
CA MET A 107 8.81 16.41 18.54
C MET A 107 10.14 17.12 18.32
N ARG A 108 10.55 17.25 17.07
CA ARG A 108 11.63 18.13 16.66
C ARG A 108 11.09 19.49 16.25
N PRO A 109 11.89 20.55 16.27
CA PRO A 109 11.49 21.83 15.70
C PRO A 109 11.04 21.66 14.25
N TRP A 110 9.83 22.10 13.96
CA TRP A 110 9.20 22.06 12.65
C TRP A 110 8.42 23.36 12.42
N VAL A 111 8.15 23.75 11.18
CA VAL A 111 7.45 24.98 10.89
C VAL A 111 6.43 24.79 9.77
N TRP A 112 5.30 25.46 9.90
CA TRP A 112 4.31 25.61 8.85
C TRP A 112 4.84 26.47 7.70
N SER A 113 4.21 26.38 6.52
CA SER A 113 4.62 27.14 5.32
C SER A 113 4.55 28.66 5.48
N ASP A 114 3.79 29.16 6.43
CA ASP A 114 3.72 30.58 6.83
C ASP A 114 4.80 30.98 7.85
N GLY A 115 5.56 30.01 8.37
CA GLY A 115 6.66 30.20 9.31
C GLY A 115 6.25 30.08 10.80
N VAL A 116 4.99 29.80 11.10
CA VAL A 116 4.55 29.51 12.48
C VAL A 116 5.13 28.16 12.91
N PRO A 117 5.65 28.00 14.15
CA PRO A 117 6.11 26.71 14.66
C PRO A 117 5.01 25.68 14.70
N VAL A 118 5.33 24.44 14.30
CA VAL A 118 4.48 23.26 14.59
C VAL A 118 4.71 22.84 16.03
N THR A 119 3.64 22.66 16.78
CA THR A 119 3.71 22.36 18.20
C THR A 119 2.79 21.21 18.62
N SER A 120 2.92 20.75 19.86
CA SER A 120 2.02 19.77 20.46
C SER A 120 0.55 20.24 20.52
N ALA A 121 0.30 21.54 20.44
CA ALA A 121 -1.05 22.08 20.33
C ALA A 121 -1.71 21.71 18.99
N ASP A 122 -0.95 21.70 17.89
CA ASP A 122 -1.42 21.26 16.57
C ASP A 122 -1.80 19.76 16.59
N VAL A 123 -1.02 18.93 17.30
CA VAL A 123 -1.34 17.50 17.51
C VAL A 123 -2.61 17.33 18.36
N ALA A 124 -2.73 18.10 19.44
CA ALA A 124 -3.93 18.08 20.29
C ALA A 124 -5.18 18.57 19.52
N TYR A 125 -5.00 19.51 18.61
CA TYR A 125 -6.06 19.99 17.73
C TYR A 125 -6.49 18.89 16.73
N THR A 126 -5.56 18.17 16.14
CA THR A 126 -5.87 16.99 15.31
C THR A 126 -6.71 15.98 16.10
N TRP A 127 -6.30 15.68 17.34
CA TRP A 127 -7.08 14.80 18.22
C TRP A 127 -8.49 15.33 18.47
N HIS A 128 -8.65 16.62 18.70
CA HIS A 128 -9.96 17.25 18.84
C HIS A 128 -10.82 17.08 17.58
N LEU A 129 -10.26 17.28 16.39
CA LEU A 129 -10.97 17.09 15.13
C LEU A 129 -11.38 15.64 14.90
N ILE A 130 -10.52 14.67 15.20
CA ILE A 130 -10.84 13.24 15.11
C ILE A 130 -12.05 12.91 15.98
N GLN A 131 -12.10 13.43 17.21
CA GLN A 131 -13.26 13.27 18.10
C GLN A 131 -14.52 13.94 17.54
N ALA A 132 -14.39 15.14 17.00
CA ALA A 132 -15.52 15.89 16.44
C ALA A 132 -16.11 15.22 15.19
N PHE A 133 -15.28 14.68 14.32
CA PHE A 133 -15.73 13.94 13.14
C PHE A 133 -16.34 12.56 13.47
N GLY A 134 -15.92 11.94 14.57
CA GLY A 134 -16.48 10.65 15.01
C GLY A 134 -16.42 9.60 13.90
N ALA A 135 -17.55 8.98 13.57
CA ALA A 135 -17.62 7.92 12.55
C ALA A 135 -17.34 8.39 11.11
N THR A 136 -17.31 9.71 10.84
CA THR A 136 -16.91 10.23 9.52
C THR A 136 -15.40 10.39 9.38
N TYR A 137 -14.65 10.20 10.47
CA TYR A 137 -13.21 10.15 10.42
C TYR A 137 -12.75 8.91 9.63
N ALA A 138 -11.93 9.11 8.60
CA ALA A 138 -11.51 8.03 7.69
C ALA A 138 -10.72 6.90 8.37
N GLY A 139 -9.96 7.21 9.45
CA GLY A 139 -9.21 6.24 10.26
C GLY A 139 -9.98 5.63 11.43
N TYR A 140 -11.34 5.77 11.46
CA TYR A 140 -12.16 5.28 12.56
C TYR A 140 -12.03 3.76 12.76
N GLY A 141 -11.74 3.36 13.99
CA GLY A 141 -11.55 1.95 14.38
C GLY A 141 -10.10 1.46 14.25
N GLY A 142 -9.32 1.97 13.29
CA GLY A 142 -7.92 1.60 13.12
C GLY A 142 -7.07 2.01 14.33
N GLY A 143 -6.22 1.10 14.84
CA GLY A 143 -5.43 1.36 16.05
C GLY A 143 -6.28 1.65 17.30
N GLY A 144 -7.59 1.27 17.27
CA GLY A 144 -8.55 1.57 18.31
C GLY A 144 -9.00 3.03 18.36
N MET A 145 -8.66 3.84 17.34
CA MET A 145 -8.99 5.27 17.28
C MET A 145 -10.48 5.52 16.94
N PRO A 146 -11.10 6.57 17.48
CA PRO A 146 -10.63 7.46 18.54
C PRO A 146 -10.78 6.91 19.95
N ASP A 147 -11.48 5.79 20.12
CA ASP A 147 -12.06 5.36 21.39
C ASP A 147 -11.01 4.90 22.42
N ILE A 148 -9.85 4.46 21.98
CA ILE A 148 -8.80 3.92 22.85
C ILE A 148 -8.12 4.99 23.70
N ILE A 149 -8.05 6.23 23.19
CA ILE A 149 -7.39 7.33 23.91
C ILE A 149 -8.30 7.82 25.03
N LYS A 150 -7.75 7.83 26.25
CA LYS A 150 -8.37 8.42 27.43
C LYS A 150 -8.11 9.92 27.51
N GLN A 151 -6.87 10.33 27.20
CA GLN A 151 -6.44 11.72 27.35
C GLN A 151 -5.17 11.97 26.52
N LEU A 152 -5.09 13.16 25.91
CA LEU A 152 -3.85 13.74 25.38
C LEU A 152 -3.47 14.92 26.27
N GLN A 153 -2.23 14.93 26.78
CA GLN A 153 -1.69 15.92 27.70
C GLN A 153 -0.53 16.67 27.04
N ILE A 154 -0.66 17.99 26.89
CA ILE A 154 0.44 18.84 26.45
C ILE A 154 1.40 19.02 27.63
N ILE A 155 2.68 18.65 27.46
CA ILE A 155 3.75 18.83 28.45
C ILE A 155 4.55 20.09 28.15
N GLY A 156 4.80 20.35 26.88
CA GLY A 156 5.51 21.52 26.38
C GLY A 156 5.25 21.72 24.89
N PRO A 157 5.79 22.76 24.27
CA PRO A 157 5.56 23.02 22.83
C PRO A 157 5.96 21.86 21.91
N GLU A 158 6.97 21.10 22.30
CA GLU A 158 7.53 19.98 21.50
C GLU A 158 7.36 18.63 22.23
N GLU A 159 6.49 18.56 23.26
CA GLU A 159 6.32 17.34 24.05
C GLU A 159 4.87 17.16 24.49
N PHE A 160 4.33 15.97 24.30
CA PHE A 160 3.01 15.59 24.76
C PHE A 160 2.97 14.12 25.19
N ARG A 161 1.94 13.76 25.97
CA ARG A 161 1.67 12.40 26.42
C ARG A 161 0.27 11.97 25.96
N VAL A 162 0.17 10.78 25.37
CA VAL A 162 -1.09 10.10 25.12
C VAL A 162 -1.29 9.04 26.19
N VAL A 163 -2.43 9.07 26.87
CA VAL A 163 -2.83 8.07 27.87
C VAL A 163 -3.99 7.27 27.31
N LEU A 164 -3.87 5.95 27.31
CA LEU A 164 -4.90 5.04 26.82
C LEU A 164 -5.85 4.59 27.95
N LYS A 165 -7.02 4.08 27.57
CA LYS A 165 -8.00 3.48 28.49
C LYS A 165 -7.58 2.10 29.01
N ARG A 166 -6.66 1.42 28.29
CA ARG A 166 -6.11 0.10 28.63
C ARG A 166 -4.68 -0.04 28.14
N GLN A 167 -3.98 -1.03 28.65
CA GLN A 167 -2.68 -1.44 28.14
C GLN A 167 -2.85 -2.14 26.78
N VAL A 168 -1.90 -1.90 25.86
CA VAL A 168 -1.87 -2.48 24.51
C VAL A 168 -0.46 -2.91 24.12
N ASN A 169 -0.34 -3.58 22.98
CA ASN A 169 0.95 -3.78 22.32
C ASN A 169 1.49 -2.40 21.87
N PRO A 170 2.63 -1.96 22.41
CA PRO A 170 3.16 -0.64 22.08
C PRO A 170 3.41 -0.43 20.60
N GLN A 171 3.95 -1.44 19.91
CA GLN A 171 4.25 -1.33 18.49
C GLN A 171 2.98 -1.17 17.66
N TRP A 172 1.95 -1.95 17.95
CA TRP A 172 0.65 -1.81 17.29
C TRP A 172 0.08 -0.40 17.45
N PHE A 173 0.04 0.13 18.68
CA PHE A 173 -0.55 1.46 18.88
C PHE A 173 0.30 2.58 18.27
N ILE A 174 1.63 2.48 18.34
CA ILE A 174 2.51 3.47 17.71
C ILE A 174 2.27 3.52 16.20
N MET A 175 2.17 2.37 15.55
CA MET A 175 2.04 2.29 14.09
C MET A 175 0.62 2.53 13.59
N ASN A 176 -0.41 1.99 14.26
CA ASN A 176 -1.80 2.06 13.77
C ASN A 176 -2.64 3.13 14.47
N GLY A 177 -2.25 3.62 15.65
CA GLY A 177 -3.02 4.59 16.42
C GLY A 177 -2.32 5.95 16.53
N LEU A 178 -1.14 5.98 17.10
CA LEU A 178 -0.38 7.23 17.33
C LEU A 178 0.03 7.92 16.01
N SER A 179 0.34 7.14 14.96
CA SER A 179 0.67 7.65 13.62
C SER A 179 -0.44 8.51 13.02
N GLN A 180 -1.69 8.28 13.40
CA GLN A 180 -2.85 9.05 12.93
C GLN A 180 -2.92 10.48 13.52
N LEU A 181 -2.12 10.80 14.54
CA LEU A 181 -2.10 12.11 15.20
C LEU A 181 -1.11 13.09 14.53
N SER A 182 -1.04 13.11 13.21
CA SER A 182 -0.22 14.09 12.49
C SER A 182 -0.74 15.52 12.76
N PRO A 183 0.16 16.51 12.97
CA PRO A 183 -0.27 17.86 13.29
C PRO A 183 -1.07 18.50 12.16
N LEU A 184 -2.11 19.27 12.50
CA LEU A 184 -2.90 20.12 11.61
C LEU A 184 -2.85 21.56 12.11
N PRO A 185 -2.91 22.58 11.22
CA PRO A 185 -2.60 23.98 11.57
C PRO A 185 -3.68 24.61 12.47
N GLU A 186 -3.59 24.37 13.80
CA GLU A 186 -4.54 24.88 14.80
C GLU A 186 -4.73 26.38 14.66
N HIS A 187 -3.64 27.14 14.49
CA HIS A 187 -3.68 28.61 14.44
C HIS A 187 -4.53 29.16 13.28
N VAL A 188 -4.74 28.35 12.22
CA VAL A 188 -5.60 28.70 11.08
C VAL A 188 -6.99 28.11 11.23
N TRP A 189 -7.09 26.81 11.55
CA TRP A 189 -8.34 26.07 11.45
C TRP A 189 -9.25 26.19 12.68
N LYS A 190 -8.73 26.56 13.86
CA LYS A 190 -9.51 26.67 15.10
C LYS A 190 -10.64 27.70 15.05
N HIS A 191 -10.68 28.55 14.04
CA HIS A 191 -11.73 29.54 13.83
C HIS A 191 -12.95 28.96 13.10
N PHE A 192 -12.87 27.71 12.67
CA PHE A 192 -13.92 26.98 11.95
C PHE A 192 -14.44 25.83 12.81
N THR A 193 -15.71 25.54 12.70
CA THR A 193 -16.30 24.32 13.25
C THR A 193 -15.90 23.11 12.42
N SER A 194 -16.08 21.89 12.97
CA SER A 194 -15.83 20.64 12.20
C SER A 194 -16.68 20.56 10.93
N ASP A 195 -17.93 21.03 10.98
CA ASP A 195 -18.82 21.06 9.81
C ASP A 195 -18.33 22.02 8.73
N GLU A 196 -17.84 23.21 9.12
CA GLU A 196 -17.24 24.16 8.18
C GLU A 196 -15.94 23.59 7.58
N ILE A 197 -15.07 22.95 8.37
CA ILE A 197 -13.87 22.26 7.88
C ILE A 197 -14.25 21.18 6.87
N TYR A 198 -15.31 20.40 7.16
CA TYR A 198 -15.84 19.40 6.24
C TYR A 198 -16.27 20.02 4.89
N GLN A 199 -16.88 21.20 4.89
CA GLN A 199 -17.29 21.88 3.66
C GLN A 199 -16.11 22.42 2.84
N HIS A 200 -14.96 22.68 3.46
CA HIS A 200 -13.77 23.20 2.79
C HIS A 200 -12.81 22.13 2.25
N GLN A 201 -13.16 20.84 2.28
CA GLN A 201 -12.22 19.73 1.99
C GLN A 201 -11.56 19.76 0.61
N SER A 202 -12.06 20.53 -0.36
CA SER A 202 -11.45 20.77 -1.68
C SER A 202 -11.06 22.24 -1.93
N ASP A 203 -11.15 23.10 -0.91
CA ASP A 203 -10.86 24.53 -1.07
C ASP A 203 -9.36 24.82 -0.97
N VAL A 204 -8.73 25.10 -2.11
CA VAL A 204 -7.31 25.46 -2.20
C VAL A 204 -6.93 26.61 -1.26
N LYS A 205 -7.83 27.58 -1.02
CA LYS A 205 -7.54 28.72 -0.13
C LYS A 205 -7.50 28.31 1.33
N PHE A 206 -8.33 27.35 1.72
CA PHE A 206 -8.34 26.82 3.07
C PHE A 206 -7.04 26.05 3.38
N PHE A 207 -6.49 25.33 2.41
CA PHE A 207 -5.30 24.50 2.53
C PHE A 207 -3.98 25.20 2.16
N GLN A 208 -3.87 26.52 2.34
CA GLN A 208 -2.63 27.25 2.02
C GLN A 208 -1.53 27.10 3.07
N VAL A 209 -1.86 26.74 4.31
CA VAL A 209 -0.88 26.52 5.39
C VAL A 209 -0.67 25.01 5.53
N VAL A 210 0.53 24.57 5.18
CA VAL A 210 0.94 23.17 5.12
C VAL A 210 2.34 23.02 5.73
N ASP A 211 2.74 21.81 6.09
CA ASP A 211 4.07 21.52 6.63
C ASP A 211 4.83 20.43 5.87
N GLY A 212 4.19 19.84 4.86
CA GLY A 212 4.79 18.91 3.90
C GLY A 212 5.55 19.61 2.77
N PRO A 213 6.07 18.83 1.78
CA PRO A 213 6.91 19.34 0.69
C PRO A 213 6.20 20.24 -0.31
N LEU A 214 4.91 20.07 -0.53
CA LEU A 214 4.15 20.82 -1.52
C LEU A 214 2.93 21.49 -0.89
N LYS A 215 2.47 22.57 -1.53
CA LYS A 215 1.20 23.21 -1.21
C LYS A 215 0.36 23.41 -2.46
N PRO A 216 -0.98 23.34 -2.37
CA PRO A 216 -1.84 23.50 -3.52
C PRO A 216 -1.82 24.96 -4.01
N LEU A 217 -1.76 25.14 -5.32
CA LEU A 217 -1.87 26.44 -5.98
C LEU A 217 -3.23 26.64 -6.64
N ALA A 218 -3.71 25.62 -7.36
CA ALA A 218 -5.02 25.60 -8.02
C ALA A 218 -5.54 24.18 -8.14
N LEU A 219 -6.86 24.04 -8.06
CA LEU A 219 -7.60 22.81 -8.35
C LEU A 219 -8.63 23.11 -9.44
N HIS A 220 -8.54 22.42 -10.56
CA HIS A 220 -9.55 22.42 -11.62
C HIS A 220 -10.22 21.04 -11.64
N VAL A 221 -11.37 20.94 -10.99
CA VAL A 221 -12.10 19.67 -10.83
C VAL A 221 -12.31 18.99 -12.19
N GLY A 222 -12.00 17.70 -12.28
CA GLY A 222 -12.03 16.93 -13.52
C GLY A 222 -10.92 17.25 -14.52
N GLN A 223 -9.88 18.02 -14.12
CA GLN A 223 -8.78 18.40 -15.00
C GLN A 223 -7.42 18.21 -14.33
N ASP A 224 -7.08 19.04 -13.32
CA ASP A 224 -5.78 18.98 -12.67
C ASP A 224 -5.75 19.60 -11.26
N LEU A 225 -4.75 19.17 -10.49
CA LEU A 225 -4.28 19.83 -9.27
C LEU A 225 -2.87 20.35 -9.51
N ILE A 226 -2.68 21.67 -9.40
CA ILE A 226 -1.39 22.33 -9.51
C ILE A 226 -0.84 22.56 -8.09
N MET A 227 0.36 22.06 -7.84
CA MET A 227 1.07 22.24 -6.58
C MET A 227 2.41 22.94 -6.79
N VAL A 228 2.88 23.64 -5.76
CA VAL A 228 4.18 24.33 -5.74
C VAL A 228 4.99 23.94 -4.50
N PRO A 229 6.34 23.99 -4.57
CA PRO A 229 7.20 23.70 -3.44
C PRO A 229 6.91 24.56 -2.21
N ASN A 230 6.81 23.92 -1.05
CA ASN A 230 6.85 24.61 0.24
C ASN A 230 8.29 25.00 0.56
N GLN A 231 8.57 26.31 0.52
CA GLN A 231 9.93 26.85 0.75
C GLN A 231 10.41 26.69 2.21
N LYS A 232 9.53 26.30 3.13
CA LYS A 232 9.87 26.07 4.54
C LYS A 232 10.10 24.59 4.87
N TRP A 233 9.83 23.68 3.92
CA TRP A 233 10.08 22.25 4.12
C TRP A 233 11.58 21.98 4.31
N PRO A 234 11.99 21.28 5.41
CA PRO A 234 13.37 21.34 5.88
C PRO A 234 14.32 20.34 5.22
N PHE A 235 13.83 19.32 4.49
CA PHE A 235 14.70 18.22 4.04
C PHE A 235 15.59 18.60 2.86
N ALA A 236 14.99 19.04 1.76
CA ALA A 236 15.75 19.39 0.56
C ALA A 236 14.99 20.40 -0.31
N LYS A 237 15.74 21.22 -1.02
CA LYS A 237 15.14 22.03 -2.08
C LYS A 237 14.65 21.09 -3.19
N LEU A 238 13.39 21.22 -3.58
CA LEU A 238 12.82 20.47 -4.69
C LEU A 238 13.38 21.01 -6.03
N ASN A 239 13.63 20.12 -6.96
CA ASN A 239 14.25 20.44 -8.26
C ASN A 239 13.19 20.69 -9.35
N PHE A 240 12.10 21.33 -8.99
CA PHE A 240 11.04 21.76 -9.90
C PHE A 240 10.30 22.95 -9.32
N ASP A 241 9.60 23.70 -10.19
CA ASP A 241 8.85 24.90 -9.81
C ASP A 241 7.37 24.59 -9.61
N ARG A 242 6.85 23.58 -10.32
CA ARG A 242 5.47 23.11 -10.23
C ARG A 242 5.41 21.60 -10.35
N PHE A 243 4.45 21.01 -9.64
CA PHE A 243 4.06 19.61 -9.76
C PHE A 243 2.57 19.56 -10.06
N ILE A 244 2.18 18.90 -11.15
CA ILE A 244 0.80 18.88 -11.62
C ILE A 244 0.31 17.43 -11.66
N PHE A 245 -0.74 17.15 -10.92
CA PHE A 245 -1.52 15.95 -11.08
C PHE A 245 -2.60 16.22 -12.12
N LYS A 246 -2.54 15.55 -13.26
CA LYS A 246 -3.50 15.69 -14.36
C LYS A 246 -4.48 14.52 -14.31
N PHE A 247 -5.78 14.80 -14.27
CA PHE A 247 -6.79 13.75 -14.37
C PHE A 247 -6.87 13.27 -15.83
N VAL A 248 -6.84 11.94 -16.02
CA VAL A 248 -6.94 11.29 -17.32
C VAL A 248 -7.88 10.10 -17.20
N ASP A 249 -8.91 10.06 -18.06
CA ASP A 249 -10.02 9.10 -17.91
C ASP A 249 -9.66 7.65 -18.25
N THR A 250 -8.70 7.42 -19.15
CA THR A 250 -8.43 6.08 -19.67
C THR A 250 -6.92 5.80 -19.84
N ASP A 251 -6.54 4.55 -19.72
CA ASP A 251 -5.18 4.06 -19.97
C ASP A 251 -4.65 4.45 -21.35
N GLY A 252 -5.50 4.34 -22.38
CA GLY A 252 -5.12 4.72 -23.75
C GLY A 252 -4.80 6.19 -23.89
N GLN A 253 -5.58 7.07 -23.24
CA GLN A 253 -5.31 8.52 -23.22
C GLN A 253 -4.06 8.83 -22.44
N THR A 254 -3.82 8.15 -21.30
CA THR A 254 -2.62 8.33 -20.48
C THR A 254 -1.35 8.00 -21.30
N VAL A 255 -1.37 6.88 -22.01
CA VAL A 255 -0.26 6.48 -22.89
C VAL A 255 -0.06 7.49 -24.02
N GLN A 256 -1.14 7.91 -24.70
CA GLN A 256 -1.03 8.88 -25.80
C GLN A 256 -0.47 10.22 -25.33
N GLN A 257 -0.95 10.76 -24.21
CA GLN A 257 -0.44 12.02 -23.64
C GLN A 257 1.02 11.92 -23.20
N PHE A 258 1.45 10.73 -22.73
CA PHE A 258 2.85 10.48 -22.44
C PHE A 258 3.71 10.48 -23.70
N GLU A 259 3.29 9.78 -24.77
CA GLU A 259 4.00 9.74 -26.05
C GLU A 259 4.09 11.16 -26.70
N ASP A 260 3.06 11.97 -26.53
CA ASP A 260 3.02 13.35 -27.01
C ASP A 260 3.84 14.34 -26.12
N GLY A 261 4.35 13.86 -24.98
CA GLY A 261 5.15 14.65 -24.03
C GLY A 261 4.33 15.59 -23.14
N GLU A 262 3.03 15.38 -23.04
CA GLU A 262 2.14 16.12 -22.13
C GLU A 262 2.23 15.62 -20.68
N LEU A 263 2.65 14.37 -20.48
CA LEU A 263 2.92 13.75 -19.19
C LEU A 263 4.40 13.38 -19.10
N ASP A 264 5.00 13.53 -17.94
CA ASP A 264 6.42 13.25 -17.71
C ASP A 264 6.69 11.84 -17.18
N MET A 265 5.76 11.32 -16.42
CA MET A 265 5.77 9.96 -15.88
C MET A 265 4.34 9.40 -15.92
N ILE A 266 4.21 8.10 -16.15
CA ILE A 266 2.91 7.39 -16.10
C ILE A 266 3.11 6.01 -15.49
N ASN A 267 2.05 5.45 -14.90
CA ASN A 267 2.00 4.01 -14.66
C ASN A 267 1.88 3.27 -15.99
N ILE A 268 2.47 2.08 -16.09
CA ILE A 268 2.28 1.20 -17.24
C ILE A 268 0.99 0.42 -17.02
N PRO A 269 -0.05 0.60 -17.85
CA PRO A 269 -1.21 -0.26 -17.78
C PRO A 269 -0.83 -1.68 -18.25
N PHE A 270 -1.02 -2.70 -17.41
CA PHE A 270 -0.61 -4.07 -17.76
C PHE A 270 -1.27 -4.58 -19.04
N GLY A 271 -2.53 -4.21 -19.31
CA GLY A 271 -3.22 -4.53 -20.56
C GLY A 271 -2.57 -3.92 -21.83
N LEU A 272 -1.75 -2.86 -21.67
CA LEU A 272 -1.02 -2.20 -22.77
C LEU A 272 0.49 -2.42 -22.69
N TRP A 273 0.97 -3.30 -21.81
CA TRP A 273 2.39 -3.56 -21.56
C TRP A 273 3.23 -3.68 -22.82
N ASN A 274 2.81 -4.55 -23.75
CA ASN A 274 3.56 -4.82 -24.96
C ASN A 274 3.65 -3.61 -25.90
N ALA A 275 2.69 -2.70 -25.85
CA ALA A 275 2.69 -1.48 -26.66
C ALA A 275 3.63 -0.41 -26.10
N VAL A 276 3.78 -0.35 -24.77
CA VAL A 276 4.40 0.83 -24.11
C VAL A 276 5.78 0.57 -23.52
N GLN A 277 6.19 -0.70 -23.35
CA GLN A 277 7.47 -1.03 -22.71
C GLN A 277 8.73 -0.46 -23.44
N HIS A 278 8.58 0.03 -24.66
CA HIS A 278 9.68 0.54 -25.49
C HIS A 278 9.36 1.91 -26.10
N VAL A 279 8.81 2.85 -25.33
CA VAL A 279 8.58 4.22 -25.82
C VAL A 279 9.91 4.95 -26.01
N PRO A 280 10.20 5.50 -27.21
CA PRO A 280 11.43 6.24 -27.46
C PRO A 280 11.57 7.45 -26.53
N GLY A 281 12.77 7.66 -25.99
CA GLY A 281 13.02 8.80 -25.09
C GLY A 281 12.50 8.62 -23.65
N ALA A 282 12.04 7.40 -23.31
CA ALA A 282 11.60 7.05 -21.99
C ALA A 282 12.40 5.84 -21.44
N TYR A 283 12.27 5.60 -20.13
CA TYR A 283 12.79 4.41 -19.47
C TYR A 283 11.74 3.87 -18.49
N MET A 284 11.79 2.55 -18.30
CA MET A 284 10.90 1.86 -17.38
C MET A 284 11.48 1.88 -15.97
N VAL A 285 10.62 2.07 -14.99
CA VAL A 285 10.89 1.94 -13.56
C VAL A 285 9.94 0.90 -12.99
N ARG A 286 10.47 -0.07 -12.27
CA ARG A 286 9.67 -0.96 -11.44
C ARG A 286 9.69 -0.41 -10.03
N LEU A 287 8.52 -0.12 -9.48
CA LEU A 287 8.39 0.32 -8.09
C LEU A 287 8.45 -0.89 -7.15
N PRO A 288 8.79 -0.65 -5.89
CA PRO A 288 8.61 -1.67 -4.85
C PRO A 288 7.15 -2.14 -4.79
N MET A 289 6.95 -3.42 -4.45
CA MET A 289 5.62 -4.02 -4.35
C MET A 289 4.74 -3.32 -3.32
N PRO A 290 3.46 -3.04 -3.61
CA PRO A 290 2.50 -2.60 -2.62
C PRO A 290 2.37 -3.59 -1.45
N LEU A 291 1.94 -3.10 -0.29
CA LEU A 291 1.78 -3.94 0.91
C LEU A 291 0.42 -4.61 1.04
N ASP A 292 -0.53 -4.21 0.23
CA ASP A 292 -1.85 -4.83 0.10
C ASP A 292 -1.79 -6.13 -0.72
N TYR A 293 -2.87 -6.88 -0.72
CA TYR A 293 -3.05 -8.10 -1.51
C TYR A 293 -4.40 -8.06 -2.23
N ASN A 294 -4.52 -8.79 -3.33
CA ASN A 294 -5.82 -9.10 -3.90
C ASN A 294 -6.45 -10.25 -3.11
N ASP A 295 -7.76 -10.27 -3.00
CA ASP A 295 -8.46 -11.36 -2.34
C ASP A 295 -9.67 -11.86 -3.13
N LEU A 296 -10.03 -13.10 -2.87
CA LEU A 296 -11.34 -13.64 -3.19
C LEU A 296 -12.16 -13.70 -1.90
N LEU A 297 -13.04 -12.71 -1.74
CA LEU A 297 -13.92 -12.56 -0.59
C LEU A 297 -15.09 -13.54 -0.66
N LEU A 298 -15.32 -14.27 0.43
CA LEU A 298 -16.34 -15.32 0.53
C LEU A 298 -17.48 -14.89 1.46
N ASN A 299 -18.73 -15.12 1.06
CA ASN A 299 -19.89 -14.83 1.92
C ASN A 299 -20.23 -16.01 2.82
N PHE A 300 -19.75 -15.98 4.06
CA PHE A 300 -20.01 -17.01 5.07
C PHE A 300 -21.45 -16.99 5.60
N ARG A 301 -22.19 -15.90 5.41
CA ARG A 301 -23.58 -15.76 5.85
C ARG A 301 -24.54 -16.45 4.89
N ASN A 302 -24.21 -16.51 3.60
CA ASN A 302 -25.09 -17.03 2.57
C ASN A 302 -25.26 -18.57 2.67
N PRO A 303 -26.48 -19.10 2.89
CA PRO A 303 -26.70 -20.55 3.03
C PRO A 303 -26.51 -21.31 1.71
N LYS A 304 -26.57 -20.66 0.55
CA LYS A 304 -26.37 -21.31 -0.75
C LYS A 304 -24.95 -21.84 -0.89
N VAL A 305 -24.00 -21.11 -0.32
CA VAL A 305 -22.56 -21.41 -0.35
C VAL A 305 -22.01 -21.79 1.03
N ALA A 306 -22.83 -22.46 1.85
CA ALA A 306 -22.45 -22.88 3.20
C ALA A 306 -21.17 -23.76 3.24
N PHE A 307 -20.76 -24.33 2.11
CA PHE A 307 -19.50 -25.06 1.96
C PHE A 307 -18.26 -24.19 2.18
N PHE A 308 -18.33 -22.86 2.01
CA PHE A 308 -17.23 -21.96 2.38
C PHE A 308 -16.91 -22.00 3.88
N ARG A 309 -17.83 -22.49 4.74
CA ARG A 309 -17.57 -22.65 6.18
C ARG A 309 -16.63 -23.81 6.50
N ASP A 310 -16.47 -24.79 5.60
CA ASP A 310 -15.49 -25.87 5.75
C ASP A 310 -14.11 -25.37 5.32
N VAL A 311 -13.17 -25.30 6.27
CA VAL A 311 -11.80 -24.82 6.01
C VAL A 311 -11.08 -25.63 4.93
N ARG A 312 -11.37 -26.94 4.82
CA ARG A 312 -10.77 -27.81 3.80
C ARG A 312 -11.16 -27.39 2.37
N VAL A 313 -12.39 -26.87 2.21
CA VAL A 313 -12.84 -26.33 0.92
C VAL A 313 -12.08 -25.06 0.59
N ARG A 314 -11.90 -24.14 1.56
CA ARG A 314 -11.14 -22.91 1.34
C ARG A 314 -9.67 -23.18 1.04
N GLN A 315 -9.03 -24.06 1.82
CA GLN A 315 -7.66 -24.50 1.56
C GLN A 315 -7.52 -25.16 0.18
N ALA A 316 -8.49 -25.99 -0.22
CA ALA A 316 -8.49 -26.60 -1.55
C ALA A 316 -8.61 -25.55 -2.67
N MET A 317 -9.41 -24.50 -2.46
CA MET A 317 -9.51 -23.39 -3.42
C MET A 317 -8.18 -22.65 -3.53
N GLU A 318 -7.54 -22.35 -2.41
CA GLU A 318 -6.24 -21.67 -2.36
C GLU A 318 -5.13 -22.52 -3.01
N ASP A 319 -5.02 -23.81 -2.64
CA ASP A 319 -4.03 -24.74 -3.21
C ASP A 319 -4.21 -24.97 -4.72
N ALA A 320 -5.37 -24.64 -5.28
CA ALA A 320 -5.63 -24.78 -6.71
C ALA A 320 -5.12 -23.61 -7.55
N ILE A 321 -4.88 -22.45 -6.94
CA ILE A 321 -4.55 -21.20 -7.64
C ILE A 321 -3.05 -21.08 -7.83
N ASP A 322 -2.61 -21.04 -9.09
CA ASP A 322 -1.21 -20.84 -9.46
C ASP A 322 -0.90 -19.34 -9.56
N GLN A 323 -0.63 -18.73 -8.39
CA GLN A 323 -0.31 -17.30 -8.31
C GLN A 323 0.96 -16.97 -9.12
N GLN A 324 1.94 -17.88 -9.18
CA GLN A 324 3.17 -17.67 -9.96
C GLN A 324 2.86 -17.62 -11.47
N GLU A 325 1.96 -18.50 -11.98
CA GLU A 325 1.53 -18.45 -13.38
C GLU A 325 0.79 -17.13 -13.67
N MET A 326 -0.06 -16.66 -12.75
CA MET A 326 -0.76 -15.36 -12.88
C MET A 326 0.22 -14.21 -12.96
N ILE A 327 1.18 -14.11 -12.04
CA ILE A 327 2.23 -13.08 -12.05
C ILE A 327 3.01 -13.07 -13.39
N GLN A 328 3.33 -14.23 -13.93
CA GLN A 328 4.06 -14.29 -15.20
C GLN A 328 3.23 -13.89 -16.41
N LEU A 329 1.97 -14.32 -16.47
CA LEU A 329 1.13 -14.15 -17.66
C LEU A 329 0.36 -12.81 -17.66
N ILE A 330 -0.09 -12.36 -16.48
CA ILE A 330 -0.92 -11.16 -16.35
C ILE A 330 -0.07 -9.95 -15.95
N ASP A 331 0.78 -10.11 -14.91
CA ASP A 331 1.55 -9.00 -14.34
C ASP A 331 2.92 -8.83 -14.99
N HIS A 332 3.21 -9.59 -16.06
CA HIS A 332 4.48 -9.54 -16.80
C HIS A 332 5.72 -9.67 -15.89
N GLY A 333 5.61 -10.47 -14.82
CA GLY A 333 6.64 -10.70 -13.81
C GLY A 333 6.83 -9.52 -12.84
N VAL A 334 5.87 -8.62 -12.75
CA VAL A 334 5.87 -7.49 -11.81
C VAL A 334 4.77 -7.72 -10.78
N GLY A 335 4.97 -8.70 -9.90
CA GLY A 335 3.99 -9.09 -8.89
C GLY A 335 4.65 -9.89 -7.77
N ALA A 336 3.89 -10.17 -6.71
CA ALA A 336 4.29 -11.05 -5.62
C ALA A 336 3.14 -11.97 -5.20
N GLU A 337 3.50 -13.20 -4.82
CA GLU A 337 2.56 -14.15 -4.23
C GLU A 337 2.17 -13.73 -2.81
N HIS A 338 0.92 -13.97 -2.45
CA HIS A 338 0.40 -13.80 -1.10
C HIS A 338 -0.31 -15.09 -0.64
N TRP A 339 0.12 -15.61 0.52
CA TRP A 339 -0.42 -16.83 1.12
C TRP A 339 -0.99 -16.58 2.53
N GLY A 340 -1.18 -15.32 2.88
CA GLY A 340 -1.65 -14.92 4.21
C GLY A 340 -1.84 -13.41 4.34
N PRO A 341 -2.27 -12.95 5.52
CA PRO A 341 -2.70 -11.57 5.75
C PRO A 341 -1.56 -10.58 5.96
N VAL A 342 -0.29 -11.03 5.97
CA VAL A 342 0.89 -10.20 6.23
C VAL A 342 1.72 -10.09 4.96
N PRO A 343 2.17 -8.89 4.58
CA PRO A 343 2.96 -8.68 3.38
C PRO A 343 4.23 -9.53 3.36
N THR A 344 4.56 -10.08 2.20
CA THR A 344 5.76 -10.88 2.02
C THR A 344 7.02 -10.04 1.89
N GLN A 345 6.89 -8.77 1.51
CA GLN A 345 7.99 -7.81 1.33
C GLN A 345 7.56 -6.41 1.78
N PRO A 346 8.31 -5.80 2.74
CA PRO A 346 9.44 -6.37 3.47
C PRO A 346 8.99 -7.45 4.48
N PRO A 347 9.83 -8.44 4.79
CA PRO A 347 9.45 -9.56 5.66
C PRO A 347 9.44 -9.22 7.16
N THR A 348 9.34 -7.94 7.50
CA THR A 348 9.50 -7.41 8.87
C THR A 348 8.56 -8.05 9.87
N PHE A 349 7.34 -8.34 9.46
CA PHE A 349 6.28 -8.90 10.30
C PHE A 349 5.96 -10.37 10.01
N LEU A 350 6.58 -10.97 8.99
CA LEU A 350 6.39 -12.40 8.70
C LEU A 350 6.99 -13.29 9.80
N THR A 351 6.31 -14.39 10.09
CA THR A 351 6.87 -15.43 10.96
C THR A 351 8.20 -15.97 10.38
N PRO A 352 9.13 -16.43 11.21
CA PRO A 352 10.37 -17.04 10.73
C PRO A 352 10.15 -18.23 9.77
N ALA A 353 9.05 -18.98 9.92
CA ALA A 353 8.70 -20.08 9.04
C ALA A 353 8.30 -19.57 7.64
N MET A 354 7.46 -18.55 7.59
CA MET A 354 7.01 -17.96 6.32
C MET A 354 8.12 -17.18 5.62
N GLN A 355 9.03 -16.54 6.37
CA GLN A 355 10.27 -15.96 5.79
C GLN A 355 11.14 -17.02 5.10
N ALA A 356 11.09 -18.26 5.59
CA ALA A 356 11.76 -19.41 4.96
C ALA A 356 10.93 -20.10 3.86
N GLY A 357 9.77 -19.52 3.48
CA GLY A 357 8.87 -20.06 2.45
C GLY A 357 7.95 -21.18 2.92
N HIS A 358 7.80 -21.38 4.24
CA HIS A 358 6.92 -22.42 4.80
C HIS A 358 5.57 -21.82 5.19
N TYR A 359 4.64 -21.84 4.27
CA TYR A 359 3.25 -21.43 4.47
C TYR A 359 2.34 -22.62 4.78
N PRO A 360 1.22 -22.43 5.51
CA PRO A 360 0.23 -23.50 5.76
C PRO A 360 -0.47 -23.99 4.50
N VAL A 361 -0.53 -23.17 3.45
CA VAL A 361 -1.12 -23.42 2.13
C VAL A 361 -0.12 -23.03 1.06
N SER A 362 -0.20 -23.66 -0.10
CA SER A 362 0.65 -23.36 -1.26
C SER A 362 0.07 -24.01 -2.50
N TYR A 363 0.47 -23.59 -3.68
CA TYR A 363 -0.01 -24.20 -4.92
C TYR A 363 0.27 -25.73 -4.96
N ASP A 364 -0.78 -26.52 -4.78
CA ASP A 364 -0.78 -27.99 -4.92
C ASP A 364 -2.19 -28.50 -5.33
N PRO A 365 -2.52 -28.52 -6.63
CA PRO A 365 -3.84 -28.94 -7.08
C PRO A 365 -4.13 -30.43 -6.83
N ALA A 366 -3.11 -31.25 -6.53
CA ALA A 366 -3.32 -32.64 -6.14
C ALA A 366 -3.78 -32.73 -4.67
N HIS A 367 -3.14 -31.97 -3.77
CA HIS A 367 -3.57 -31.81 -2.39
C HIS A 367 -4.96 -31.16 -2.31
N ALA A 368 -5.24 -30.14 -3.14
CA ALA A 368 -6.57 -29.54 -3.25
C ALA A 368 -7.69 -30.56 -3.44
N ARG A 369 -7.53 -31.51 -4.38
CA ARG A 369 -8.51 -32.59 -4.60
C ARG A 369 -8.64 -33.51 -3.39
N GLN A 370 -7.53 -33.84 -2.73
CA GLN A 370 -7.57 -34.69 -1.52
C GLN A 370 -8.33 -33.99 -0.39
N LEU A 371 -8.18 -32.68 -0.21
CA LEU A 371 -8.94 -31.91 0.78
C LEU A 371 -10.45 -31.96 0.49
N LEU A 372 -10.86 -31.82 -0.78
CA LEU A 372 -12.26 -31.93 -1.16
C LEU A 372 -12.81 -33.36 -0.89
N GLU A 373 -12.05 -34.40 -1.19
CA GLU A 373 -12.42 -35.77 -0.88
C GLU A 373 -12.54 -36.02 0.64
N GLN A 374 -11.59 -35.51 1.43
CA GLN A 374 -11.64 -35.54 2.90
C GLN A 374 -12.83 -34.75 3.46
N ALA A 375 -13.28 -33.70 2.77
CA ALA A 375 -14.48 -32.94 3.10
C ALA A 375 -15.78 -33.71 2.74
N GLY A 376 -15.66 -34.89 2.05
CA GLY A 376 -16.75 -35.77 1.68
C GLY A 376 -17.32 -35.47 0.29
N TYR A 377 -16.61 -34.78 -0.56
CA TYR A 377 -17.00 -34.53 -1.96
C TYR A 377 -16.47 -35.63 -2.88
N SER A 378 -17.21 -35.90 -3.95
CA SER A 378 -16.82 -36.82 -5.01
C SER A 378 -17.18 -36.25 -6.37
N PRO A 379 -16.44 -36.59 -7.45
CA PRO A 379 -16.73 -36.08 -8.79
C PRO A 379 -18.11 -36.48 -9.28
N GLY A 380 -18.90 -35.52 -9.78
CA GLY A 380 -20.12 -35.78 -10.53
C GLY A 380 -19.86 -36.20 -11.96
N ALA A 381 -20.90 -36.50 -12.72
CA ALA A 381 -20.80 -36.93 -14.12
C ALA A 381 -20.21 -35.85 -15.06
N ASP A 382 -20.32 -34.59 -14.66
CA ASP A 382 -19.76 -33.41 -15.36
C ASP A 382 -18.39 -32.99 -14.82
N GLY A 383 -17.81 -33.77 -13.92
CA GLY A 383 -16.51 -33.49 -13.29
C GLY A 383 -16.57 -32.48 -12.14
N ILE A 384 -17.76 -31.92 -11.80
CA ILE A 384 -17.94 -31.06 -10.64
C ILE A 384 -18.04 -31.90 -9.39
N MET A 385 -17.28 -31.53 -8.36
CA MET A 385 -17.36 -32.15 -7.04
C MET A 385 -18.73 -31.91 -6.41
N GLN A 386 -19.28 -32.96 -5.82
CA GLN A 386 -20.60 -32.92 -5.20
C GLN A 386 -20.61 -33.71 -3.89
N LYS A 387 -21.49 -33.28 -2.96
CA LYS A 387 -21.78 -33.93 -1.69
C LYS A 387 -23.27 -33.87 -1.43
N ASP A 388 -23.90 -35.02 -1.08
CA ASP A 388 -25.35 -35.11 -0.84
C ASP A 388 -26.20 -34.53 -1.98
N GLY A 389 -25.75 -34.74 -3.23
CA GLY A 389 -26.43 -34.27 -4.44
C GLY A 389 -26.26 -32.76 -4.72
N LYS A 390 -25.49 -32.03 -3.91
CA LYS A 390 -25.18 -30.61 -4.11
C LYS A 390 -23.78 -30.45 -4.69
N LYS A 391 -23.70 -29.71 -5.76
CA LYS A 391 -22.43 -29.40 -6.42
C LYS A 391 -21.66 -28.31 -5.68
N LEU A 392 -20.33 -28.32 -5.80
CA LEU A 392 -19.49 -27.19 -5.47
C LEU A 392 -19.56 -26.18 -6.61
N GLU A 393 -20.56 -25.31 -6.55
CA GLU A 393 -20.78 -24.24 -7.52
C GLU A 393 -21.15 -22.95 -6.80
N PHE A 394 -20.66 -21.82 -7.31
CA PHE A 394 -20.97 -20.49 -6.77
C PHE A 394 -20.86 -19.41 -7.84
N THR A 395 -21.51 -18.27 -7.60
CA THR A 395 -21.43 -17.08 -8.43
C THR A 395 -20.38 -16.12 -7.87
N TYR A 396 -19.44 -15.74 -8.71
CA TYR A 396 -18.47 -14.69 -8.44
C TYR A 396 -18.89 -13.40 -9.11
N LEU A 397 -18.96 -12.30 -8.35
CA LEU A 397 -19.22 -10.96 -8.87
C LEU A 397 -17.92 -10.33 -9.31
N ASP A 398 -17.76 -10.17 -10.63
CA ASP A 398 -16.60 -9.51 -11.23
C ASP A 398 -16.91 -8.04 -11.49
N THR A 399 -16.01 -7.13 -11.11
CA THR A 399 -16.23 -5.70 -11.31
C THR A 399 -15.90 -5.29 -12.74
N THR A 400 -16.85 -4.60 -13.39
CA THR A 400 -16.64 -4.12 -14.75
C THR A 400 -15.60 -3.01 -14.83
N GLY A 401 -14.90 -2.90 -15.97
CA GLY A 401 -14.02 -1.77 -16.29
C GLY A 401 -12.52 -2.05 -16.15
N SER A 402 -12.12 -3.18 -15.58
CA SER A 402 -10.70 -3.58 -15.47
C SER A 402 -10.40 -4.83 -16.26
N VAL A 403 -9.59 -4.71 -17.31
CA VAL A 403 -9.10 -5.86 -18.08
C VAL A 403 -8.24 -6.78 -17.21
N LEU A 404 -7.45 -6.21 -16.32
CA LEU A 404 -6.60 -6.94 -15.39
C LEU A 404 -7.43 -7.84 -14.47
N LEU A 405 -8.42 -7.27 -13.76
CA LEU A 405 -9.29 -8.04 -12.87
C LEU A 405 -10.05 -9.13 -13.61
N GLN A 406 -10.52 -8.85 -14.83
CA GLN A 406 -11.17 -9.84 -15.65
C GLN A 406 -10.24 -11.02 -16.00
N GLN A 407 -8.97 -10.76 -16.29
CA GLN A 407 -7.98 -11.82 -16.55
C GLN A 407 -7.72 -12.67 -15.31
N ILE A 408 -7.54 -12.04 -14.15
CA ILE A 408 -7.41 -12.71 -12.84
C ILE A 408 -8.63 -13.61 -12.59
N THR A 409 -9.83 -13.09 -12.76
CA THR A 409 -11.10 -13.81 -12.60
C THR A 409 -11.17 -15.05 -13.51
N LEU A 410 -10.83 -14.92 -14.79
CA LEU A 410 -10.90 -16.03 -15.76
C LEU A 410 -9.85 -17.11 -15.46
N MET A 411 -8.65 -16.74 -15.04
CA MET A 411 -7.63 -17.71 -14.62
C MET A 411 -8.05 -18.43 -13.34
N THR A 412 -8.54 -17.70 -12.33
CA THR A 412 -9.08 -18.29 -11.10
C THR A 412 -10.21 -19.30 -11.39
N GLN A 413 -11.15 -18.93 -12.27
CA GLN A 413 -12.21 -19.84 -12.73
C GLN A 413 -11.63 -21.12 -13.33
N ALA A 414 -10.62 -21.01 -14.19
CA ALA A 414 -9.98 -22.16 -14.84
C ALA A 414 -9.26 -23.06 -13.81
N TYR A 415 -8.57 -22.48 -12.82
CA TYR A 415 -7.91 -23.24 -11.77
C TYR A 415 -8.91 -24.01 -10.90
N LEU A 416 -9.96 -23.36 -10.42
CA LEU A 416 -11.00 -23.98 -9.62
C LEU A 416 -11.72 -25.09 -10.38
N ARG A 417 -11.94 -24.90 -11.68
CA ARG A 417 -12.54 -25.93 -12.54
C ARG A 417 -11.69 -27.19 -12.64
N ARG A 418 -10.36 -27.07 -12.65
CA ARG A 418 -9.43 -28.22 -12.67
C ARG A 418 -9.57 -29.13 -11.45
N ILE A 419 -9.99 -28.60 -10.32
CA ILE A 419 -10.24 -29.38 -9.09
C ILE A 419 -11.71 -29.76 -8.88
N GLY A 420 -12.59 -29.39 -9.83
CA GLY A 420 -14.01 -29.71 -9.80
C GLY A 420 -14.91 -28.72 -9.08
N ILE A 421 -14.51 -27.44 -8.98
CA ILE A 421 -15.34 -26.35 -8.47
C ILE A 421 -15.83 -25.50 -9.65
N ASP A 422 -17.15 -25.23 -9.71
CA ASP A 422 -17.79 -24.43 -10.76
C ASP A 422 -18.01 -22.99 -10.29
N MET A 423 -17.05 -22.10 -10.60
CA MET A 423 -17.17 -20.67 -10.38
C MET A 423 -17.85 -20.02 -11.58
N ARG A 424 -19.03 -19.42 -11.38
CA ARG A 424 -19.79 -18.73 -12.42
C ARG A 424 -19.59 -17.24 -12.30
N VAL A 425 -19.03 -16.63 -13.32
CA VAL A 425 -18.73 -15.19 -13.33
C VAL A 425 -19.98 -14.41 -13.73
N ARG A 426 -20.29 -13.36 -12.97
CA ARG A 426 -21.32 -12.36 -13.26
C ARG A 426 -20.73 -10.96 -13.11
N GLU A 427 -20.64 -10.25 -14.20
CA GLU A 427 -20.17 -8.86 -14.19
C GLU A 427 -21.17 -7.92 -13.49
N MET A 428 -20.62 -6.96 -12.72
CA MET A 428 -21.39 -5.95 -12.00
C MET A 428 -20.56 -4.67 -11.86
N GLU A 429 -21.21 -3.51 -11.87
CA GLU A 429 -20.57 -2.23 -11.62
C GLU A 429 -20.08 -2.14 -10.16
N PHE A 430 -18.90 -1.53 -9.93
CA PHE A 430 -18.20 -1.52 -8.65
C PHE A 430 -19.07 -1.00 -7.48
N ASN A 431 -19.77 0.14 -7.68
CA ASN A 431 -20.60 0.69 -6.60
C ASN A 431 -21.80 -0.22 -6.25
N GLN A 432 -22.29 -1.00 -7.22
CA GLN A 432 -23.33 -2.00 -6.95
C GLN A 432 -22.78 -3.17 -6.13
N VAL A 433 -21.55 -3.62 -6.42
CA VAL A 433 -20.86 -4.62 -5.59
C VAL A 433 -20.70 -4.08 -4.17
N MET A 434 -20.18 -2.86 -4.02
CA MET A 434 -19.99 -2.24 -2.70
C MET A 434 -21.31 -2.09 -1.93
N ALA A 435 -22.40 -1.77 -2.60
CA ALA A 435 -23.73 -1.72 -1.96
C ALA A 435 -24.18 -3.10 -1.43
N LEU A 436 -23.88 -4.18 -2.16
CA LEU A 436 -24.15 -5.55 -1.69
C LEU A 436 -23.27 -5.93 -0.49
N LEU A 437 -22.00 -5.55 -0.50
CA LEU A 437 -21.07 -5.86 0.58
C LEU A 437 -21.42 -5.15 1.89
N ASN A 438 -21.97 -3.93 1.80
CA ASN A 438 -22.41 -3.14 2.93
C ASN A 438 -23.78 -3.60 3.50
N ASP A 439 -24.53 -4.46 2.80
CA ASP A 439 -25.77 -5.04 3.30
C ASP A 439 -25.53 -6.47 3.82
N PRO A 440 -25.56 -6.71 5.13
CA PRO A 440 -25.32 -8.04 5.71
C PRO A 440 -26.36 -9.10 5.32
N HIS A 441 -27.47 -8.69 4.68
CA HIS A 441 -28.55 -9.57 4.22
C HIS A 441 -28.56 -9.75 2.69
N ALA A 442 -27.66 -9.09 1.97
CA ALA A 442 -27.61 -9.18 0.51
C ALA A 442 -27.23 -10.58 0.03
N ASP A 443 -27.87 -10.99 -1.07
CA ASP A 443 -27.67 -12.31 -1.69
C ASP A 443 -26.53 -12.27 -2.71
N TRP A 444 -25.29 -12.27 -2.21
CA TRP A 444 -24.07 -12.46 -2.99
C TRP A 444 -23.32 -13.70 -2.46
N GLU A 445 -22.41 -14.27 -3.25
CA GLU A 445 -21.72 -15.51 -2.90
C GLU A 445 -20.21 -15.33 -2.76
N ALA A 446 -19.57 -14.73 -3.77
CA ALA A 446 -18.15 -14.37 -3.75
C ALA A 446 -17.88 -13.15 -4.64
N THR A 447 -16.80 -12.42 -4.36
CA THR A 447 -16.29 -11.31 -5.20
C THR A 447 -14.80 -11.13 -4.95
N GLY A 448 -14.10 -10.33 -5.77
CA GLY A 448 -12.72 -9.93 -5.54
C GLY A 448 -12.64 -8.48 -5.04
N LEU A 449 -11.78 -8.25 -4.09
CA LEU A 449 -11.40 -6.93 -3.60
C LEU A 449 -9.89 -6.88 -3.35
N GLY A 450 -9.39 -5.71 -2.95
CA GLY A 450 -8.07 -5.57 -2.37
C GLY A 450 -8.17 -5.58 -0.84
N GLY A 451 -7.34 -6.37 -0.18
CA GLY A 451 -7.25 -6.41 1.27
C GLY A 451 -6.27 -5.35 1.78
N GLY A 452 -6.76 -4.35 2.54
CA GLY A 452 -5.91 -3.38 3.20
C GLY A 452 -5.12 -4.01 4.34
N VAL A 453 -3.84 -3.65 4.44
CA VAL A 453 -2.97 -4.07 5.55
C VAL A 453 -2.55 -2.83 6.31
N GLY A 454 -2.82 -2.79 7.62
CA GLY A 454 -2.33 -1.72 8.49
C GLY A 454 -0.80 -1.75 8.60
N ASP A 455 -0.20 -0.64 8.99
CA ASP A 455 1.25 -0.52 9.17
C ASP A 455 1.82 -1.55 10.16
N TYR A 456 1.02 -1.94 11.14
CA TYR A 456 1.21 -3.15 11.96
C TYR A 456 0.06 -4.12 11.59
N PRO A 457 0.33 -5.23 10.90
CA PRO A 457 -0.65 -5.98 10.10
C PRO A 457 -1.49 -6.94 10.95
N THR A 458 -2.38 -6.42 11.77
CA THR A 458 -3.40 -7.21 12.50
C THR A 458 -4.68 -7.33 11.67
N GLY A 459 -5.46 -8.36 11.89
CA GLY A 459 -6.75 -8.53 11.20
C GLY A 459 -7.93 -7.84 11.91
N GLU A 460 -7.67 -6.81 12.72
CA GLU A 460 -8.71 -6.20 13.58
C GLU A 460 -9.87 -5.58 12.81
N LEU A 461 -9.63 -5.04 11.62
CA LEU A 461 -10.66 -4.45 10.78
C LEU A 461 -11.30 -5.47 9.83
N SER A 462 -10.54 -6.45 9.34
CA SER A 462 -10.95 -7.31 8.23
C SER A 462 -11.46 -8.70 8.67
N PHE A 463 -10.88 -9.30 9.73
CA PHE A 463 -11.17 -10.70 10.09
C PHE A 463 -11.77 -10.90 11.48
N LYS A 464 -11.78 -9.87 12.33
CA LYS A 464 -12.43 -9.95 13.64
C LYS A 464 -13.94 -10.00 13.45
N THR A 465 -14.61 -10.84 14.24
CA THR A 465 -16.07 -10.98 14.20
C THR A 465 -16.77 -9.64 14.41
N GLY A 466 -17.59 -9.24 13.43
CA GLY A 466 -18.37 -8.01 13.47
C GLY A 466 -17.60 -6.73 13.17
N SER A 467 -16.33 -6.81 12.75
CA SER A 467 -15.57 -5.63 12.31
C SER A 467 -16.12 -5.08 10.99
N PHE A 468 -15.84 -3.81 10.75
CA PHE A 468 -16.47 -3.03 9.68
C PHE A 468 -16.16 -3.56 8.27
N GLU A 469 -14.91 -3.96 8.03
CA GLU A 469 -14.49 -4.49 6.72
C GLU A 469 -14.78 -5.98 6.53
N ASN A 470 -15.28 -6.67 7.56
CA ASN A 470 -15.63 -8.08 7.48
C ASN A 470 -16.97 -8.30 6.74
N SER A 471 -17.02 -7.87 5.48
CA SER A 471 -18.22 -7.93 4.65
C SER A 471 -18.69 -9.36 4.37
N GLY A 472 -17.78 -10.33 4.34
CA GLY A 472 -18.10 -11.77 4.20
C GLY A 472 -18.75 -12.40 5.43
N GLY A 473 -18.63 -11.77 6.59
CA GLY A 473 -19.17 -12.29 7.86
C GLY A 473 -18.42 -13.51 8.38
N TYR A 474 -17.12 -13.57 8.13
CA TYR A 474 -16.26 -14.57 8.79
C TYR A 474 -16.36 -14.40 10.31
N SER A 475 -16.47 -15.51 11.04
CA SER A 475 -16.56 -15.49 12.50
C SER A 475 -15.92 -16.75 13.07
N ASP A 476 -14.88 -16.55 13.87
CA ASP A 476 -14.10 -17.60 14.52
C ASP A 476 -13.57 -17.09 15.86
N PRO A 477 -13.99 -17.65 17.00
CA PRO A 477 -13.52 -17.22 18.32
C PRO A 477 -12.01 -17.35 18.54
N THR A 478 -11.35 -18.31 17.85
CA THR A 478 -9.89 -18.44 17.92
C THR A 478 -9.21 -17.32 17.18
N MET A 479 -9.70 -16.95 15.99
CA MET A 479 -9.22 -15.79 15.23
C MET A 479 -9.37 -14.51 16.06
N ASP A 480 -10.56 -14.26 16.61
CA ASP A 480 -10.84 -13.09 17.45
C ASP A 480 -9.85 -12.98 18.61
N LYS A 481 -9.60 -14.11 19.32
CA LYS A 481 -8.64 -14.17 20.41
C LYS A 481 -7.22 -13.85 19.96
N LEU A 482 -6.76 -14.41 18.83
CA LEU A 482 -5.39 -14.19 18.32
C LEU A 482 -5.21 -12.76 17.83
N ILE A 483 -6.21 -12.16 17.22
CA ILE A 483 -6.22 -10.73 16.87
C ILE A 483 -6.11 -9.89 18.15
N ASP A 484 -6.90 -10.18 19.18
CA ASP A 484 -6.81 -9.47 20.47
C ASP A 484 -5.43 -9.66 21.14
N GLU A 485 -4.82 -10.83 21.03
CA GLU A 485 -3.46 -11.06 21.53
C GLU A 485 -2.43 -10.24 20.76
N SER A 486 -2.54 -10.13 19.44
CA SER A 486 -1.62 -9.33 18.61
C SER A 486 -1.67 -7.84 18.91
N THR A 487 -2.85 -7.33 19.30
CA THR A 487 -3.05 -5.90 19.65
C THR A 487 -2.79 -5.58 21.12
N ASN A 488 -2.81 -6.57 22.02
CA ASN A 488 -2.72 -6.35 23.47
C ASN A 488 -1.38 -6.81 24.07
N GLN A 489 -0.74 -7.84 23.50
CA GLN A 489 0.50 -8.40 24.05
C GLN A 489 1.74 -7.75 23.41
N PRO A 490 2.74 -7.32 24.20
CA PRO A 490 3.96 -6.76 23.65
C PRO A 490 4.74 -7.74 22.76
N GLY A 491 5.39 -7.20 21.73
CA GLY A 491 6.21 -7.97 20.80
C GLY A 491 5.40 -8.65 19.68
N LEU A 492 6.05 -9.55 18.94
CA LEU A 492 5.50 -10.13 17.71
C LEU A 492 4.83 -11.50 17.91
N SER A 493 4.90 -12.11 19.11
CA SER A 493 4.37 -13.48 19.32
C SER A 493 2.88 -13.60 19.03
N GLY A 494 2.07 -12.62 19.46
CA GLY A 494 0.64 -12.58 19.17
C GLY A 494 0.35 -12.40 17.68
N LEU A 495 1.11 -11.52 17.01
CA LEU A 495 1.01 -11.32 15.57
C LEU A 495 1.37 -12.58 14.80
N TYR A 496 2.46 -13.26 15.16
CA TYR A 496 2.87 -14.52 14.51
C TYR A 496 1.85 -15.65 14.67
N ALA A 497 1.21 -15.73 15.84
CA ALA A 497 0.16 -16.70 16.09
C ALA A 497 -1.09 -16.39 15.21
N TYR A 498 -1.49 -15.12 15.14
CA TYR A 498 -2.55 -14.66 14.26
C TYR A 498 -2.24 -14.97 12.79
N GLU A 499 -1.07 -14.55 12.30
CA GLU A 499 -0.64 -14.74 10.91
C GLU A 499 -0.69 -16.23 10.50
N THR A 500 -0.08 -17.10 11.31
CA THR A 500 -0.05 -18.55 11.06
C THR A 500 -1.47 -19.13 11.01
N TYR A 501 -2.33 -18.71 11.94
CA TYR A 501 -3.69 -19.18 12.01
C TYR A 501 -4.54 -18.67 10.83
N ALA A 502 -4.46 -17.39 10.51
CA ALA A 502 -5.20 -16.78 9.41
C ALA A 502 -4.81 -17.38 8.06
N SER A 503 -3.51 -17.60 7.82
CA SER A 503 -3.03 -18.29 6.62
C SER A 503 -3.53 -19.74 6.53
N ALA A 504 -3.71 -20.44 7.65
CA ALA A 504 -4.28 -21.79 7.65
C ALA A 504 -5.80 -21.78 7.50
N GLN A 505 -6.50 -20.77 8.02
CA GLN A 505 -7.96 -20.69 8.00
C GLN A 505 -8.54 -20.12 6.72
N GLN A 506 -7.77 -19.34 5.96
CA GLN A 506 -8.22 -18.73 4.72
C GLN A 506 -9.56 -17.98 4.91
N PRO A 507 -9.63 -16.93 5.74
CA PRO A 507 -10.87 -16.15 5.92
C PRO A 507 -11.30 -15.44 4.64
N VAL A 508 -10.37 -15.20 3.76
CA VAL A 508 -10.46 -14.90 2.32
C VAL A 508 -9.47 -15.81 1.61
N LEU A 509 -9.54 -15.97 0.30
CA LEU A 509 -8.40 -16.53 -0.44
C LEU A 509 -7.44 -15.38 -0.73
N PHE A 510 -6.20 -15.54 -0.32
CA PHE A 510 -5.15 -14.55 -0.54
C PHE A 510 -4.59 -14.72 -1.95
N MET A 511 -4.68 -13.68 -2.76
CA MET A 511 -4.30 -13.72 -4.16
C MET A 511 -3.01 -12.93 -4.36
N GLU A 512 -2.32 -13.22 -5.45
CA GLU A 512 -1.17 -12.43 -5.88
C GLU A 512 -1.51 -10.94 -5.96
N ARG A 513 -0.51 -10.11 -5.78
CA ARG A 513 -0.61 -8.68 -5.96
C ARG A 513 0.26 -8.23 -7.11
N GLU A 514 -0.35 -7.60 -8.08
CA GLU A 514 0.39 -6.91 -9.12
C GLU A 514 1.20 -5.76 -8.54
N GLY A 515 2.41 -5.59 -9.04
CA GLY A 515 3.25 -4.43 -8.71
C GLY A 515 2.92 -3.22 -9.56
N VAL A 516 3.69 -2.16 -9.38
CA VAL A 516 3.58 -0.97 -10.21
C VAL A 516 4.86 -0.80 -11.04
N ALA A 517 4.68 -0.68 -12.35
CA ALA A 517 5.73 -0.26 -13.25
C ALA A 517 5.38 1.12 -13.81
N MET A 518 6.37 1.99 -13.94
CA MET A 518 6.20 3.33 -14.49
C MET A 518 7.08 3.51 -15.74
N LEU A 519 6.63 4.37 -16.65
CA LEU A 519 7.50 5.02 -17.63
C LEU A 519 7.82 6.44 -17.17
N ALA A 520 9.05 6.85 -17.37
CA ALA A 520 9.49 8.22 -17.16
C ALA A 520 10.27 8.69 -18.39
N HIS A 521 10.00 9.90 -18.86
CA HIS A 521 10.82 10.53 -19.90
C HIS A 521 12.25 10.71 -19.43
N ASN A 522 13.22 10.55 -20.33
CA ASN A 522 14.66 10.63 -20.05
C ASN A 522 15.08 11.94 -19.38
N ARG A 523 14.30 13.02 -19.50
CA ARG A 523 14.54 14.28 -18.81
C ARG A 523 14.37 14.20 -17.30
N ILE A 524 13.47 13.32 -16.81
CA ILE A 524 13.21 13.09 -15.39
C ILE A 524 14.16 12.01 -14.88
N LYS A 525 14.81 12.25 -13.76
CA LYS A 525 15.66 11.31 -13.04
C LYS A 525 15.14 11.12 -11.64
N GLY A 526 15.50 9.97 -11.02
CA GLY A 526 15.13 9.66 -9.65
C GLY A 526 13.72 9.04 -9.49
N ALA A 527 13.00 8.77 -10.58
CA ALA A 527 11.65 8.21 -10.55
C ALA A 527 11.55 6.89 -9.76
N ALA A 528 12.60 6.06 -9.74
CA ALA A 528 12.65 4.81 -8.97
C ALA A 528 12.56 4.99 -7.44
N GLY A 529 12.87 6.17 -6.94
CA GLY A 529 12.80 6.51 -5.52
C GLY A 529 11.66 7.47 -5.18
N PHE A 530 10.75 7.71 -6.12
CA PHE A 530 9.70 8.73 -5.95
C PHE A 530 8.55 8.25 -5.07
N VAL A 531 8.23 6.96 -5.09
CA VAL A 531 7.14 6.35 -4.29
C VAL A 531 7.65 5.06 -3.66
N ASP A 532 7.27 4.78 -2.41
CA ASP A 532 7.54 3.51 -1.72
C ASP A 532 6.30 2.61 -1.60
N GLN A 533 6.43 1.47 -0.93
CA GLN A 533 5.38 0.45 -0.77
C GLN A 533 4.14 0.92 0.00
N LEU A 534 4.27 1.96 0.83
CA LEU A 534 3.18 2.59 1.57
C LEU A 534 2.62 3.81 0.86
N TYR A 535 2.95 3.98 -0.42
CA TYR A 535 2.59 5.15 -1.22
C TYR A 535 3.09 6.48 -0.61
N ASN A 536 4.20 6.43 0.15
CA ASN A 536 4.88 7.65 0.56
C ASN A 536 5.61 8.25 -0.61
N TYR A 537 5.44 9.56 -0.82
CA TYR A 537 6.06 10.30 -1.91
C TYR A 537 7.34 11.01 -1.47
N TYR A 538 8.36 10.92 -2.32
CA TYR A 538 9.68 11.52 -2.12
C TYR A 538 10.00 12.49 -3.27
N PRO A 539 9.31 13.65 -3.36
CA PRO A 539 9.45 14.57 -4.48
C PRO A 539 10.87 15.15 -4.62
N GLU A 540 11.65 15.15 -3.53
CA GLU A 540 13.07 15.57 -3.53
C GLU A 540 14.00 14.61 -4.29
N LYS A 541 13.54 13.40 -4.60
CA LYS A 541 14.29 12.44 -5.42
C LYS A 541 14.25 12.79 -6.90
N LEU A 542 13.22 13.53 -7.32
CA LEU A 542 13.06 13.93 -8.73
C LEU A 542 13.99 15.10 -9.08
N TYR A 543 14.67 14.97 -10.21
CA TYR A 543 15.51 16.02 -10.77
C TYR A 543 15.66 15.86 -12.28
N CYS A 544 16.07 16.93 -12.96
CA CYS A 544 16.49 16.89 -14.36
C CYS A 544 18.02 17.03 -14.44
N GLU A 545 18.61 16.55 -15.51
CA GLU A 545 20.03 16.82 -15.75
C GLU A 545 20.22 18.30 -16.08
N ALA A 546 21.17 18.95 -15.43
CA ALA A 546 21.55 20.30 -15.81
C ALA A 546 22.03 20.30 -17.28
N PRO A 547 21.66 21.30 -18.09
CA PRO A 547 22.19 21.40 -19.44
C PRO A 547 23.73 21.38 -19.37
N GLN A 548 24.34 20.38 -19.98
CA GLN A 548 25.81 20.38 -20.10
C GLN A 548 26.18 21.65 -20.85
N GLY A 549 26.85 22.57 -20.15
CA GLY A 549 27.37 23.78 -20.78
C GLY A 549 28.15 23.38 -22.02
N LYS A 550 27.78 23.93 -23.17
CA LYS A 550 28.61 23.84 -24.37
C LYS A 550 29.99 24.31 -23.94
N THR A 551 30.94 23.37 -23.82
CA THR A 551 32.35 23.73 -23.75
C THR A 551 32.61 24.67 -24.93
N ALA A 552 32.81 25.95 -24.63
CA ALA A 552 33.25 26.91 -25.62
C ALA A 552 34.55 26.35 -26.22
N ARG A 553 34.50 26.03 -27.50
CA ARG A 553 35.68 25.72 -28.30
C ARG A 553 36.39 27.02 -28.64
#